data_9e7618aef4f363b775e940c68e23bb50
#
_entry.id   9e7618aef4f363b775e940c68e23bb50
#
_cell.length_a   1.000
_cell.length_b   1.000
_cell.length_c   1.000
_cell.angle_alpha   90.00
_cell.angle_beta   90.00
_cell.angle_gamma   90.00
#
_symmetry.space_group_name_H-M   'P 1'
#
loop_
_entity.id
_entity.type
_entity.pdbx_description
1 polymer ?
#
loop_
_entity_poly.entity_id
_entity_poly.type
_entity_poly.pdbx_seq_one_letter_code
_entity_poly.pdbx_strand_id
1 'polypeptide(L)'
;MGLEGSLKLKEISYIHSEAYASGELKHGTISLIEDGTLVVALGTYSALFDKAMSNVVEVQARGADVLAVTTESHAAEMRKTVENVIAVPNTHTIFQPSLGVVPLQLFAYYVALLRGCDIDKPRNLAKSVTVE
;
A
#
# COMPACT_ATOMS: atom_id res chain seq x y z
N MET A 1 -1.83 4.66 -7.68
CA MET A 1 -1.59 3.32 -7.11
C MET A 1 -1.96 3.27 -5.63
N GLY A 2 -1.29 3.98 -4.72
CA GLY A 2 -1.61 3.94 -3.28
C GLY A 2 -3.05 4.31 -2.94
N LEU A 3 -3.59 5.37 -3.53
CA LEU A 3 -5.00 5.75 -3.37
C LEU A 3 -5.97 4.64 -3.78
N GLU A 4 -5.68 3.94 -4.87
CA GLU A 4 -6.50 2.81 -5.34
C GLU A 4 -6.42 1.62 -4.37
N GLY A 5 -5.23 1.29 -3.87
CA GLY A 5 -5.06 0.25 -2.85
C GLY A 5 -5.84 0.56 -1.57
N SER A 6 -5.73 1.78 -1.09
CA SER A 6 -6.49 2.27 0.06
C SER A 6 -8.01 2.22 -0.18
N LEU A 7 -8.46 2.60 -1.38
CA LEU A 7 -9.86 2.53 -1.75
C LEU A 7 -10.38 1.09 -1.73
N LYS A 8 -9.66 0.14 -2.38
CA LYS A 8 -10.06 -1.27 -2.40
C LYS A 8 -10.12 -1.87 -1.00
N LEU A 9 -9.14 -1.56 -0.15
CA LEU A 9 -9.16 -2.03 1.23
C LEU A 9 -10.41 -1.53 1.99
N LYS A 10 -10.74 -0.25 1.85
CA LYS A 10 -11.94 0.32 2.48
C LYS A 10 -13.24 -0.30 1.95
N GLU A 11 -13.34 -0.46 0.62
CA GLU A 11 -14.56 -0.93 -0.03
C GLU A 11 -14.94 -2.35 0.37
N ILE A 12 -13.99 -3.28 0.41
CA ILE A 12 -14.29 -4.70 0.59
C ILE A 12 -13.97 -5.25 1.97
N SER A 13 -13.06 -4.62 2.73
CA SER A 13 -12.72 -5.08 4.07
C SER A 13 -13.23 -4.18 5.19
N TYR A 14 -13.71 -2.99 4.86
CA TYR A 14 -14.21 -1.98 5.80
C TYR A 14 -13.16 -1.48 6.80
N ILE A 15 -11.88 -1.64 6.47
CA ILE A 15 -10.77 -1.10 7.24
C ILE A 15 -10.50 0.31 6.77
N HIS A 16 -10.45 1.26 7.73
CA HIS A 16 -10.01 2.61 7.42
C HIS A 16 -8.55 2.58 6.98
N SER A 17 -8.26 3.28 5.90
CA SER A 17 -6.90 3.44 5.38
C SER A 17 -6.77 4.76 4.64
N GLU A 18 -5.57 5.30 4.64
CA GLU A 18 -5.24 6.54 3.96
C GLU A 18 -3.98 6.33 3.10
N ALA A 19 -3.85 7.09 2.05
CA ALA A 19 -2.68 7.02 1.18
C ALA A 19 -2.08 8.41 1.00
N TYR A 20 -0.80 8.51 1.26
CA TYR A 20 -0.03 9.75 1.21
C TYR A 20 1.16 9.60 0.24
N ALA A 21 1.61 10.69 -0.32
CA ALA A 21 2.97 10.75 -0.85
C ALA A 21 3.93 10.61 0.32
N SER A 22 4.89 9.68 0.24
CA SER A 22 5.76 9.35 1.39
C SER A 22 6.57 10.56 1.90
N GLY A 23 6.89 11.52 1.03
CA GLY A 23 7.53 12.78 1.43
C GLY A 23 6.65 13.70 2.27
N GLU A 24 5.31 13.54 2.19
CA GLU A 24 4.36 14.38 2.94
C GLU A 24 4.10 13.87 4.36
N LEU A 25 4.50 12.65 4.70
CA LEU A 25 4.30 12.07 6.04
C LEU A 25 4.86 12.98 7.14
N LYS A 26 6.01 13.61 6.89
CA LYS A 26 6.72 14.47 7.86
C LYS A 26 5.95 15.75 8.20
N HIS A 27 4.99 16.14 7.38
CA HIS A 27 4.21 17.36 7.57
C HIS A 27 3.02 17.21 8.53
N GLY A 28 2.96 16.10 9.28
CA GLY A 28 1.96 15.90 10.32
C GLY A 28 1.50 14.46 10.48
N THR A 29 1.14 13.79 9.40
CA THR A 29 0.52 12.45 9.44
C THR A 29 1.42 11.35 10.01
N ILE A 30 2.72 11.57 10.05
CA ILE A 30 3.67 10.65 10.71
C ILE A 30 3.39 10.52 12.21
N SER A 31 2.71 11.47 12.82
CA SER A 31 2.28 11.41 14.22
C SER A 31 1.23 10.34 14.51
N LEU A 32 0.61 9.79 13.47
CA LEU A 32 -0.35 8.68 13.57
C LEU A 32 0.34 7.31 13.62
N ILE A 33 1.66 7.26 13.39
CA ILE A 33 2.42 6.02 13.44
C ILE A 33 2.74 5.69 14.90
N GLU A 34 2.31 4.51 15.31
CA GLU A 34 2.57 3.90 16.61
C GLU A 34 2.91 2.41 16.42
N ASP A 35 3.33 1.74 17.49
CA ASP A 35 3.66 0.31 17.45
C ASP A 35 2.52 -0.52 16.85
N GLY A 36 2.86 -1.32 15.84
CA GLY A 36 1.90 -2.19 15.13
C GLY A 36 1.07 -1.46 14.07
N THR A 37 1.29 -0.17 13.83
CA THR A 37 0.68 0.50 12.67
C THR A 37 1.18 -0.13 11.38
N LEU A 38 0.27 -0.70 10.57
CA LEU A 38 0.65 -1.26 9.26
C LEU A 38 0.85 -0.12 8.24
N VAL A 39 2.03 -0.07 7.69
CA VAL A 39 2.38 0.82 6.57
C VAL A 39 2.67 0.01 5.32
N VAL A 40 1.89 0.23 4.26
CA VAL A 40 2.17 -0.34 2.93
C VAL A 40 3.01 0.65 2.13
N ALA A 41 4.31 0.40 2.03
CA ALA A 41 5.26 1.26 1.35
C ALA A 41 5.40 0.90 -0.13
N LEU A 42 5.35 1.90 -1.01
CA LEU A 42 5.41 1.72 -2.46
C LEU A 42 6.73 2.28 -2.99
N GLY A 43 7.67 1.38 -3.28
CA GLY A 43 9.00 1.69 -3.81
C GLY A 43 9.18 1.26 -5.28
N THR A 44 8.16 1.50 -6.13
CA THR A 44 8.16 1.04 -7.53
C THR A 44 8.70 2.04 -8.54
N TYR A 45 9.01 3.26 -8.12
CA TYR A 45 9.55 4.31 -8.99
C TYR A 45 11.03 4.54 -8.70
N SER A 46 11.91 4.08 -9.60
CA SER A 46 13.36 4.04 -9.38
C SER A 46 13.96 5.40 -9.05
N ALA A 47 13.50 6.48 -9.69
CA ALA A 47 14.03 7.82 -9.44
C ALA A 47 13.79 8.36 -8.02
N LEU A 48 12.83 7.77 -7.30
CA LEU A 48 12.50 8.15 -5.91
C LEU A 48 12.76 7.01 -4.92
N PHE A 49 13.40 5.93 -5.35
CA PHE A 49 13.56 4.74 -4.50
C PHE A 49 14.34 5.04 -3.22
N ASP A 50 15.47 5.76 -3.30
CA ASP A 50 16.26 6.10 -2.11
C ASP A 50 15.49 6.97 -1.11
N LYS A 51 14.65 7.88 -1.63
CA LYS A 51 13.77 8.70 -0.79
C LYS A 51 12.68 7.86 -0.13
N ALA A 52 12.11 6.90 -0.87
CA ALA A 52 11.14 5.95 -0.32
C ALA A 52 11.77 5.10 0.78
N MET A 53 13.00 4.59 0.58
CA MET A 53 13.75 3.85 1.58
C MET A 53 13.98 4.67 2.86
N SER A 54 14.40 5.92 2.71
CA SER A 54 14.58 6.82 3.86
C SER A 54 13.29 7.00 4.67
N ASN A 55 12.14 7.14 3.99
CA ASN A 55 10.85 7.27 4.65
C ASN A 55 10.39 5.94 5.30
N VAL A 56 10.73 4.80 4.71
CA VAL A 56 10.49 3.47 5.31
C VAL A 56 11.22 3.32 6.64
N VAL A 57 12.52 3.62 6.66
CA VAL A 57 13.31 3.60 7.91
C VAL A 57 12.71 4.51 8.97
N GLU A 58 12.19 5.64 8.57
CA GLU A 58 11.62 6.62 9.50
C GLU A 58 10.30 6.16 10.13
N VAL A 59 9.43 5.48 9.38
CA VAL A 59 8.20 4.93 9.96
C VAL A 59 8.49 3.70 10.82
N GLN A 60 9.45 2.85 10.42
CA GLN A 60 9.88 1.71 11.25
C GLN A 60 10.49 2.15 12.59
N ALA A 61 11.26 3.25 12.60
CA ALA A 61 11.79 3.81 13.84
C ALA A 61 10.71 4.28 14.81
N ARG A 62 9.45 4.38 14.38
CA ARG A 62 8.27 4.71 15.18
C ARG A 62 7.39 3.51 15.50
N GLY A 63 7.85 2.30 15.19
CA GLY A 63 7.13 1.06 15.49
C GLY A 63 6.18 0.58 14.39
N ALA A 64 6.24 1.14 13.18
CA ALA A 64 5.42 0.66 12.08
C ALA A 64 5.83 -0.75 11.63
N ASP A 65 4.83 -1.60 11.39
CA ASP A 65 4.97 -2.83 10.62
C ASP A 65 4.92 -2.48 9.13
N VAL A 66 5.97 -2.78 8.38
CA VAL A 66 6.05 -2.39 6.98
C VAL A 66 5.88 -3.57 6.04
N LEU A 67 4.91 -3.48 5.13
CA LEU A 67 4.80 -4.29 3.92
C LEU A 67 5.25 -3.43 2.73
N ALA A 68 6.31 -3.81 2.05
CA ALA A 68 6.80 -3.06 0.89
C ALA A 68 6.39 -3.70 -0.44
N VAL A 69 5.94 -2.89 -1.39
CA VAL A 69 5.77 -3.27 -2.79
C VAL A 69 6.82 -2.53 -3.61
N THR A 70 7.68 -3.27 -4.29
CA THR A 70 8.77 -2.70 -5.08
C THR A 70 8.97 -3.48 -6.39
N THR A 71 9.88 -3.03 -7.23
CA THR A 71 10.25 -3.77 -8.44
C THR A 71 11.29 -4.84 -8.15
N GLU A 72 11.41 -5.84 -9.02
CA GLU A 72 12.43 -6.89 -8.91
C GLU A 72 13.85 -6.31 -8.82
N SER A 73 14.13 -5.24 -9.56
CA SER A 73 15.44 -4.56 -9.54
C SER A 73 15.80 -3.95 -8.18
N HIS A 74 14.83 -3.60 -7.37
CA HIS A 74 15.02 -2.97 -6.05
C HIS A 74 14.71 -3.91 -4.88
N ALA A 75 14.19 -5.11 -5.15
CA ALA A 75 13.75 -6.03 -4.13
C ALA A 75 14.86 -6.46 -3.17
N ALA A 76 16.07 -6.71 -3.70
CA ALA A 76 17.21 -7.10 -2.88
C ALA A 76 17.63 -6.00 -1.90
N GLU A 77 17.59 -4.74 -2.34
CA GLU A 77 17.92 -3.60 -1.48
C GLU A 77 16.82 -3.36 -0.44
N MET A 78 15.55 -3.42 -0.86
CA MET A 78 14.40 -3.26 0.05
C MET A 78 14.42 -4.31 1.17
N ARG A 79 14.78 -5.57 0.87
CA ARG A 79 14.85 -6.66 1.86
C ARG A 79 15.94 -6.50 2.92
N LYS A 80 16.88 -5.60 2.74
CA LYS A 80 17.86 -5.27 3.79
C LYS A 80 17.24 -4.52 4.97
N THR A 81 16.11 -3.88 4.72
CA THR A 81 15.43 -3.00 5.69
C THR A 81 14.04 -3.50 6.06
N VAL A 82 13.31 -4.08 5.10
CA VAL A 82 11.92 -4.52 5.29
C VAL A 82 11.85 -6.05 5.18
N GLU A 83 11.24 -6.68 6.15
CA GLU A 83 11.04 -8.13 6.18
C GLU A 83 10.03 -8.58 5.11
N ASN A 84 8.90 -7.90 5.02
CA ASN A 84 7.79 -8.25 4.13
C ASN A 84 7.87 -7.45 2.83
N VAL A 85 8.38 -8.07 1.76
CA VAL A 85 8.59 -7.42 0.46
C VAL A 85 7.93 -8.21 -0.66
N ILE A 86 7.02 -7.57 -1.36
CA ILE A 86 6.42 -8.05 -2.61
C ILE A 86 7.15 -7.40 -3.78
N ALA A 87 7.78 -8.22 -4.61
CA ALA A 87 8.43 -7.76 -5.83
C ALA A 87 7.49 -7.91 -7.03
N VAL A 88 7.35 -6.84 -7.81
CA VAL A 88 6.63 -6.85 -9.09
C VAL A 88 7.62 -6.79 -10.24
N PRO A 89 7.30 -7.36 -11.41
CA PRO A 89 8.19 -7.31 -12.57
C PRO A 89 8.61 -5.90 -12.95
N ASN A 90 9.83 -5.78 -13.46
CA ASN A 90 10.27 -4.52 -14.06
C ASN A 90 9.53 -4.28 -15.37
N THR A 91 9.10 -3.05 -15.58
CA THR A 91 8.47 -2.62 -16.82
C THR A 91 8.75 -1.15 -17.09
N HIS A 92 8.31 -0.65 -18.24
CA HIS A 92 8.41 0.78 -18.51
C HIS A 92 7.64 1.59 -17.46
N THR A 93 8.21 2.71 -17.04
CA THR A 93 7.70 3.56 -15.92
C THR A 93 6.20 3.89 -16.05
N ILE A 94 5.72 4.10 -17.27
CA ILE A 94 4.31 4.39 -17.54
C ILE A 94 3.37 3.24 -17.14
N PHE A 95 3.82 1.98 -17.27
CA PHE A 95 3.03 0.78 -16.96
C PHE A 95 3.26 0.26 -15.54
N GLN A 96 4.28 0.76 -14.85
CA GLN A 96 4.61 0.31 -13.50
C GLN A 96 3.44 0.43 -12.50
N PRO A 97 2.62 1.51 -12.53
CA PRO A 97 1.44 1.61 -11.67
C PRO A 97 0.40 0.51 -11.88
N SER A 98 0.25 0.01 -13.12
CA SER A 98 -0.69 -1.07 -13.44
C SER A 98 -0.25 -2.42 -12.88
N LEU A 99 1.05 -2.69 -12.83
CA LEU A 99 1.58 -3.87 -12.16
C LEU A 99 1.57 -3.71 -10.63
N GLY A 100 1.95 -2.54 -10.14
CA GLY A 100 2.05 -2.28 -8.70
C GLY A 100 0.70 -2.22 -7.98
N VAL A 101 -0.41 -2.02 -8.68
CA VAL A 101 -1.75 -2.05 -8.06
C VAL A 101 -2.23 -3.47 -7.78
N VAL A 102 -1.79 -4.46 -8.55
CA VAL A 102 -2.24 -5.85 -8.41
C VAL A 102 -1.99 -6.43 -7.00
N PRO A 103 -0.78 -6.34 -6.42
CA PRO A 103 -0.57 -6.81 -5.06
C PRO A 103 -1.41 -6.05 -4.02
N LEU A 104 -1.76 -4.78 -4.26
CA LEU A 104 -2.64 -4.03 -3.35
C LEU A 104 -4.09 -4.52 -3.43
N GLN A 105 -4.56 -4.89 -4.63
CA GLN A 105 -5.88 -5.51 -4.82
C GLN A 105 -5.93 -6.88 -4.16
N LEU A 106 -4.90 -7.71 -4.33
CA LEU A 106 -4.79 -9.00 -3.66
C LEU A 106 -4.70 -8.85 -2.14
N PHE A 107 -3.96 -7.87 -1.65
CA PHE A 107 -3.92 -7.55 -0.22
C PHE A 107 -5.31 -7.24 0.32
N ALA A 108 -6.05 -6.33 -0.32
CA ALA A 108 -7.41 -6.00 0.08
C ALA A 108 -8.34 -7.23 0.04
N TYR A 109 -8.22 -8.06 -1.01
CA TYR A 109 -8.98 -9.30 -1.17
C TYR A 109 -8.74 -10.26 0.00
N TYR A 110 -7.47 -10.58 0.31
CA TYR A 110 -7.16 -11.53 1.38
C TYR A 110 -7.53 -10.99 2.76
N VAL A 111 -7.36 -9.70 3.00
CA VAL A 111 -7.81 -9.07 4.25
C VAL A 111 -9.32 -9.19 4.40
N ALA A 112 -10.09 -8.91 3.35
CA ALA A 112 -11.55 -9.07 3.37
C ALA A 112 -11.96 -10.52 3.61
N LEU A 113 -11.31 -11.47 2.95
CA LEU A 113 -11.56 -12.91 3.11
C LEU A 113 -11.31 -13.35 4.56
N LEU A 114 -10.18 -12.99 5.14
CA LEU A 114 -9.83 -13.32 6.53
C LEU A 114 -10.77 -12.68 7.55
N ARG A 115 -11.37 -11.55 7.22
CA ARG A 115 -12.39 -10.88 8.04
C ARG A 115 -13.80 -11.46 7.86
N GLY A 116 -13.99 -12.41 6.93
CA GLY A 116 -15.31 -12.97 6.60
C GLY A 116 -16.24 -11.97 5.91
N CYS A 117 -15.68 -10.98 5.21
CA CYS A 117 -16.47 -10.01 4.44
C CYS A 117 -16.91 -10.61 3.10
N ASP A 118 -18.10 -10.21 2.61
CA ASP A 118 -18.53 -10.54 1.25
C ASP A 118 -17.76 -9.71 0.23
N ILE A 119 -16.91 -10.38 -0.53
CA ILE A 119 -16.00 -9.74 -1.48
C ILE A 119 -16.73 -9.33 -2.76
N ASP A 120 -17.74 -10.10 -3.15
CA ASP A 120 -18.47 -9.89 -4.41
C ASP A 120 -19.61 -8.88 -4.26
N LYS A 121 -20.16 -8.76 -3.06
CA LYS A 121 -21.27 -7.86 -2.73
C LYS A 121 -20.97 -7.06 -1.47
N PRO A 122 -20.00 -6.15 -1.52
CA PRO A 122 -19.70 -5.30 -0.37
C PRO A 122 -20.93 -4.48 0.04
N ARG A 123 -21.13 -4.35 1.34
CA ARG A 123 -22.24 -3.53 1.87
C ARG A 123 -22.08 -2.07 1.46
N ASN A 124 -23.20 -1.38 1.30
CA ASN A 124 -23.25 0.07 1.01
C ASN A 124 -22.63 0.48 -0.34
N LEU A 125 -22.29 -0.48 -1.20
CA LEU A 125 -21.83 -0.21 -2.55
C LEU A 125 -22.86 -0.70 -3.57
N ALA A 126 -23.30 0.19 -4.45
CA ALA A 126 -24.16 -0.13 -5.57
C ALA A 126 -23.34 -0.14 -6.88
N LYS A 127 -23.61 -1.10 -7.77
CA LYS A 127 -22.98 -1.15 -9.11
C LYS A 127 -23.39 0.03 -10.01
N SER A 128 -24.52 0.68 -9.68
CA SER A 128 -24.98 1.91 -10.32
C SER A 128 -25.63 2.79 -9.25
N VAL A 129 -25.34 4.08 -9.30
CA VAL A 129 -26.05 5.06 -8.48
C VAL A 129 -27.35 5.42 -9.22
N THR A 130 -28.47 4.97 -8.68
CA THR A 130 -29.82 5.20 -9.24
C THR A 130 -30.64 6.20 -8.41
N VAL A 131 -30.02 6.83 -7.42
CA VAL A 131 -30.65 7.80 -6.53
C VAL A 131 -30.12 9.19 -6.90
N GLU A 132 -31.01 10.08 -7.29
CA GLU A 132 -30.74 11.52 -7.43
C GLU A 132 -30.93 12.23 -6.07
#